data_bf1bc12f6530a435552bcbb85d33d305
#
_entry.id   bf1bc12f6530a435552bcbb85d33d305
#
_cell.length_a   1.000
_cell.length_b   1.000
_cell.length_c   1.000
_cell.angle_alpha   90.00
_cell.angle_beta   90.00
_cell.angle_gamma   90.00
#
_symmetry.space_group_name_H-M   'P 1'
#
loop_
_entity.id
_entity.type
_entity.pdbx_description
1 polymer ?
#
loop_
_entity_poly.entity_id
_entity_poly.type
_entity_poly.pdbx_seq_one_letter_code
_entity_poly.pdbx_strand_id
1 'polypeptide(L)'
;MKKWLFLAFAAAFSLSVQAQELTENKEYVVVEGQQRSAQPEVIEFFSFYCPHCYSFEAQYHIPQKIAESLPEGTSFKQYHVDFLGPQSENLTRAWALALAINAEEKVKIPLFKAAQTNALKSMDDIRQIFIDNGVSAEQFDGGINSFAVNGLVTKQQNLVKKYQVRGVPDFYVNGKYRVNMEGLAHDENHFIDEYVQTVKGLLQK
;
A
#
# COMPACT_ATOMS: atom_id res chain seq x y z
N MET A 1 -42.56 53.96 22.11
CA MET A 1 -42.48 52.54 21.73
C MET A 1 -41.20 52.36 20.93
N LYS A 2 -40.10 51.97 21.58
CA LYS A 2 -38.79 51.75 20.93
C LYS A 2 -38.64 50.27 20.57
N LYS A 3 -38.56 50.01 19.26
CA LYS A 3 -38.28 48.65 18.73
C LYS A 3 -36.76 48.45 18.74
N TRP A 4 -36.27 47.51 19.55
CA TRP A 4 -34.88 47.05 19.54
C TRP A 4 -34.74 45.96 18.49
N LEU A 5 -33.94 46.24 17.45
CA LEU A 5 -33.47 45.26 16.48
C LEU A 5 -32.19 44.61 17.05
N PHE A 6 -32.30 43.35 17.44
CA PHE A 6 -31.13 42.50 17.71
C PHE A 6 -30.59 41.95 16.39
N LEU A 7 -29.45 42.48 15.92
CA LEU A 7 -28.65 41.85 14.87
C LEU A 7 -27.85 40.73 15.51
N ALA A 8 -28.23 39.49 15.24
CA ALA A 8 -27.45 38.32 15.55
C ALA A 8 -26.32 38.19 14.51
N PHE A 9 -25.09 38.49 14.92
CA PHE A 9 -23.89 38.27 14.09
C PHE A 9 -23.50 36.82 14.21
N ALA A 10 -23.89 35.99 13.23
CA ALA A 10 -23.45 34.62 13.12
C ALA A 10 -22.00 34.61 12.61
N ALA A 11 -21.05 34.50 13.53
CA ALA A 11 -19.64 34.24 13.19
C ALA A 11 -19.50 32.81 12.66
N ALA A 12 -19.43 32.69 11.35
CA ALA A 12 -19.05 31.43 10.71
C ALA A 12 -17.55 31.18 11.02
N PHE A 13 -17.28 30.29 11.98
CA PHE A 13 -15.95 29.73 12.20
C PHE A 13 -15.64 28.80 11.02
N SER A 14 -14.93 29.32 10.02
CA SER A 14 -14.32 28.50 9.00
C SER A 14 -13.15 27.75 9.65
N LEU A 15 -13.36 26.48 9.97
CA LEU A 15 -12.27 25.56 10.31
C LEU A 15 -11.44 25.37 9.03
N SER A 16 -10.41 26.21 8.87
CA SER A 16 -9.38 25.93 7.87
C SER A 16 -8.64 24.66 8.32
N VAL A 17 -8.94 23.56 7.64
CA VAL A 17 -8.08 22.37 7.70
C VAL A 17 -6.73 22.81 7.13
N GLN A 18 -5.77 23.03 8.01
CA GLN A 18 -4.42 23.38 7.63
C GLN A 18 -3.80 22.12 7.02
N ALA A 19 -3.75 22.05 5.69
CA ALA A 19 -3.01 21.00 5.00
C ALA A 19 -1.55 21.11 5.44
N GLN A 20 -0.97 20.01 5.92
CA GLN A 20 0.44 19.95 6.27
C GLN A 20 1.26 20.30 5.02
N GLU A 21 2.11 21.33 5.10
CA GLU A 21 2.98 21.69 3.99
C GLU A 21 4.11 20.70 3.86
N LEU A 22 4.02 19.81 2.85
CA LEU A 22 5.02 18.79 2.59
C LEU A 22 6.18 19.36 1.80
N THR A 23 7.39 19.10 2.26
CA THR A 23 8.66 19.56 1.70
C THR A 23 9.30 18.47 0.85
N GLU A 24 9.63 18.77 -0.39
CA GLU A 24 10.36 17.87 -1.27
C GLU A 24 11.76 17.59 -0.71
N ASN A 25 12.23 16.35 -0.88
CA ASN A 25 13.47 15.80 -0.33
C ASN A 25 13.49 15.68 1.21
N LYS A 26 12.35 15.93 1.87
CA LYS A 26 12.13 15.62 3.28
C LYS A 26 11.06 14.55 3.42
N GLU A 27 9.77 14.90 3.38
CA GLU A 27 8.69 13.92 3.52
C GLU A 27 8.44 13.11 2.23
N TYR A 28 8.86 13.63 1.06
CA TYR A 28 8.68 12.94 -0.21
C TYR A 28 9.77 13.31 -1.23
N VAL A 29 9.88 12.49 -2.27
CA VAL A 29 10.67 12.81 -3.46
C VAL A 29 9.79 12.74 -4.71
N VAL A 30 10.09 13.59 -5.69
CA VAL A 30 9.50 13.50 -7.03
C VAL A 30 10.22 12.44 -7.84
N VAL A 31 9.48 11.48 -8.39
CA VAL A 31 10.06 10.41 -9.21
C VAL A 31 10.33 10.96 -10.60
N GLU A 32 11.61 11.03 -10.97
CA GLU A 32 12.03 11.55 -12.26
C GLU A 32 11.42 10.78 -13.45
N GLY A 33 11.02 11.49 -14.48
CA GLY A 33 10.45 10.92 -15.70
C GLY A 33 9.03 10.36 -15.54
N GLN A 34 8.44 10.43 -14.33
CA GLN A 34 7.08 9.99 -14.09
C GLN A 34 6.08 11.13 -14.19
N GLN A 35 4.95 10.84 -14.81
CA GLN A 35 3.80 11.75 -14.88
C GLN A 35 2.77 11.34 -13.82
N ARG A 36 1.96 12.32 -13.40
CA ARG A 36 0.84 12.03 -12.51
C ARG A 36 -0.12 11.04 -13.16
N SER A 37 -0.58 10.06 -12.39
CA SER A 37 -1.60 9.10 -12.84
C SER A 37 -2.91 9.81 -13.19
N ALA A 38 -3.64 9.26 -14.16
CA ALA A 38 -4.91 9.82 -14.63
C ALA A 38 -6.01 9.79 -13.55
N GLN A 39 -5.91 8.84 -12.63
CA GLN A 39 -6.81 8.70 -11.48
C GLN A 39 -6.00 8.71 -10.20
N PRO A 40 -6.53 9.25 -9.10
CA PRO A 40 -5.84 9.22 -7.82
C PRO A 40 -5.54 7.79 -7.39
N GLU A 41 -4.29 7.52 -7.05
CA GLU A 41 -3.88 6.20 -6.59
C GLU A 41 -2.74 6.25 -5.59
N VAL A 42 -2.73 5.27 -4.71
CA VAL A 42 -1.60 4.95 -3.84
C VAL A 42 -1.14 3.52 -4.16
N ILE A 43 0.14 3.36 -4.39
CA ILE A 43 0.75 2.05 -4.66
C ILE A 43 1.77 1.79 -3.57
N GLU A 44 1.68 0.63 -2.94
CA GLU A 44 2.71 0.07 -2.09
C GLU A 44 3.42 -1.08 -2.83
N PHE A 45 4.76 -1.03 -2.80
CA PHE A 45 5.59 -2.18 -3.11
C PHE A 45 6.05 -2.82 -1.82
N PHE A 46 5.92 -4.14 -1.71
CA PHE A 46 6.27 -4.89 -0.51
C PHE A 46 6.85 -6.26 -0.84
N SER A 47 7.44 -6.92 0.16
CA SER A 47 7.82 -8.33 0.08
C SER A 47 7.42 -9.06 1.35
N PHE A 48 6.92 -10.28 1.20
CA PHE A 48 6.66 -11.17 2.34
C PHE A 48 7.93 -11.49 3.14
N TYR A 49 9.11 -11.42 2.54
CA TYR A 49 10.40 -11.60 3.22
C TYR A 49 10.91 -10.34 3.92
N CYS A 50 10.27 -9.20 3.74
CA CYS A 50 10.69 -7.95 4.35
C CYS A 50 10.15 -7.81 5.78
N PRO A 51 10.99 -7.76 6.84
CA PRO A 51 10.51 -7.59 8.21
C PRO A 51 9.79 -6.26 8.45
N HIS A 52 10.27 -5.17 7.82
CA HIS A 52 9.62 -3.87 7.93
C HIS A 52 8.24 -3.86 7.26
N CYS A 53 8.07 -4.55 6.11
CA CYS A 53 6.76 -4.72 5.48
C CYS A 53 5.80 -5.49 6.40
N TYR A 54 6.30 -6.53 7.08
CA TYR A 54 5.51 -7.26 8.07
C TYR A 54 5.09 -6.38 9.25
N SER A 55 6.01 -5.54 9.76
CA SER A 55 5.67 -4.58 10.82
C SER A 55 4.64 -3.55 10.35
N PHE A 56 4.78 -3.02 9.13
CA PHE A 56 3.80 -2.09 8.53
C PHE A 56 2.41 -2.70 8.46
N GLU A 57 2.33 -3.95 8.01
CA GLU A 57 1.04 -4.65 7.84
C GLU A 57 0.43 -5.12 9.17
N ALA A 58 1.23 -5.79 10.01
CA ALA A 58 0.73 -6.56 11.15
C ALA A 58 0.82 -5.83 12.51
N GLN A 59 1.67 -4.82 12.64
CA GLN A 59 1.91 -4.10 13.90
C GLN A 59 1.40 -2.66 13.83
N TYR A 60 1.83 -1.90 12.83
CA TYR A 60 1.51 -0.48 12.67
C TYR A 60 0.20 -0.25 11.92
N HIS A 61 -0.22 -1.23 11.12
CA HIS A 61 -1.42 -1.18 10.27
C HIS A 61 -1.41 0.03 9.32
N ILE A 62 -0.22 0.44 8.84
CA ILE A 62 -0.06 1.60 7.97
C ILE A 62 -0.85 1.45 6.66
N PRO A 63 -0.77 0.30 5.94
CA PRO A 63 -1.55 0.12 4.70
C PRO A 63 -3.06 0.25 4.93
N GLN A 64 -3.58 -0.32 6.03
CA GLN A 64 -5.00 -0.25 6.39
C GLN A 64 -5.41 1.19 6.72
N LYS A 65 -4.63 1.88 7.57
CA LYS A 65 -4.89 3.29 7.94
C LYS A 65 -4.87 4.21 6.70
N ILE A 66 -3.95 3.97 5.76
CA ILE A 66 -3.93 4.69 4.49
C ILE A 66 -5.22 4.38 3.73
N ALA A 67 -5.55 3.12 3.47
CA ALA A 67 -6.73 2.72 2.70
C ALA A 67 -8.02 3.32 3.27
N GLU A 68 -8.20 3.29 4.59
CA GLU A 68 -9.35 3.86 5.30
C GLU A 68 -9.43 5.40 5.21
N SER A 69 -8.28 6.06 5.04
CA SER A 69 -8.19 7.53 5.00
C SER A 69 -8.31 8.12 3.60
N LEU A 70 -8.34 7.28 2.55
CA LEU A 70 -8.37 7.73 1.17
C LEU A 70 -9.69 8.39 0.80
N PRO A 71 -9.67 9.50 0.04
CA PRO A 71 -10.87 10.06 -0.56
C PRO A 71 -11.57 9.07 -1.49
N GLU A 72 -12.89 9.20 -1.60
CA GLU A 72 -13.67 8.40 -2.55
C GLU A 72 -13.09 8.49 -3.98
N GLY A 73 -13.05 7.37 -4.68
CA GLY A 73 -12.48 7.26 -6.03
C GLY A 73 -10.96 7.10 -6.07
N THR A 74 -10.27 7.13 -4.91
CA THR A 74 -8.83 6.84 -4.85
C THR A 74 -8.60 5.35 -4.70
N SER A 75 -7.72 4.77 -5.53
CA SER A 75 -7.36 3.35 -5.41
C SER A 75 -6.13 3.16 -4.52
N PHE A 76 -6.16 2.13 -3.66
CA PHE A 76 -4.98 1.60 -2.97
C PHE A 76 -4.62 0.24 -3.55
N LYS A 77 -3.36 0.04 -3.89
CA LYS A 77 -2.87 -1.19 -4.52
C LYS A 77 -1.56 -1.62 -3.89
N GLN A 78 -1.46 -2.90 -3.55
CA GLN A 78 -0.24 -3.51 -3.03
C GLN A 78 0.33 -4.47 -4.07
N TYR A 79 1.62 -4.32 -4.39
CA TYR A 79 2.33 -5.16 -5.36
C TYR A 79 3.55 -5.79 -4.71
N HIS A 80 3.67 -7.11 -4.83
CA HIS A 80 4.81 -7.85 -4.33
C HIS A 80 6.01 -7.72 -5.27
N VAL A 81 7.22 -7.59 -4.70
CA VAL A 81 8.47 -7.59 -5.48
C VAL A 81 9.13 -8.96 -5.49
N ASP A 82 9.74 -9.33 -6.61
CA ASP A 82 10.30 -10.67 -6.85
C ASP A 82 11.83 -10.78 -6.64
N PHE A 83 12.45 -9.74 -6.10
CA PHE A 83 13.90 -9.69 -5.91
C PHE A 83 14.38 -9.95 -4.47
N LEU A 84 13.48 -10.22 -3.53
CA LEU A 84 13.82 -10.39 -2.11
C LEU A 84 13.36 -11.74 -1.56
N GLY A 85 14.31 -12.63 -1.29
CA GLY A 85 14.10 -13.93 -0.67
C GLY A 85 13.94 -15.10 -1.66
N PRO A 86 14.09 -16.36 -1.18
CA PRO A 86 14.26 -17.51 -2.03
C PRO A 86 13.02 -17.93 -2.85
N GLN A 87 11.81 -17.62 -2.36
CA GLN A 87 10.54 -17.95 -3.03
C GLN A 87 9.84 -16.69 -3.58
N SER A 88 10.57 -15.60 -3.79
CA SER A 88 9.97 -14.32 -4.14
C SER A 88 9.20 -14.34 -5.46
N GLU A 89 9.68 -15.04 -6.49
CA GLU A 89 8.95 -15.20 -7.75
C GLU A 89 7.64 -15.99 -7.56
N ASN A 90 7.68 -17.06 -6.78
CA ASN A 90 6.50 -17.85 -6.44
C ASN A 90 5.50 -17.02 -5.61
N LEU A 91 5.98 -16.20 -4.68
CA LEU A 91 5.15 -15.30 -3.87
C LEU A 91 4.54 -14.17 -4.71
N THR A 92 5.28 -13.61 -5.67
CA THR A 92 4.74 -12.62 -6.62
C THR A 92 3.59 -13.22 -7.43
N ARG A 93 3.74 -14.47 -7.87
CA ARG A 93 2.68 -15.21 -8.59
C ARG A 93 1.49 -15.52 -7.68
N ALA A 94 1.74 -15.99 -6.47
CA ALA A 94 0.69 -16.27 -5.49
C ALA A 94 -0.07 -15.00 -5.08
N TRP A 95 0.62 -13.88 -4.91
CA TRP A 95 -0.01 -12.59 -4.66
C TRP A 95 -0.87 -12.14 -5.86
N ALA A 96 -0.39 -12.35 -7.08
CA ALA A 96 -1.19 -12.11 -8.29
C ALA A 96 -2.45 -12.96 -8.32
N LEU A 97 -2.40 -14.23 -7.87
CA LEU A 97 -3.58 -15.05 -7.71
C LEU A 97 -4.52 -14.48 -6.64
N ALA A 98 -4.00 -14.13 -5.47
CA ALA A 98 -4.81 -13.53 -4.40
C ALA A 98 -5.58 -12.29 -4.91
N LEU A 99 -4.89 -11.38 -5.63
CA LEU A 99 -5.51 -10.22 -6.28
C LEU A 99 -6.59 -10.60 -7.30
N ALA A 100 -6.36 -11.66 -8.09
CA ALA A 100 -7.30 -12.09 -9.13
C ALA A 100 -8.61 -12.67 -8.57
N ILE A 101 -8.56 -13.26 -7.37
CA ILE A 101 -9.71 -13.93 -6.74
C ILE A 101 -10.21 -13.22 -5.47
N ASN A 102 -9.72 -12.00 -5.18
CA ASN A 102 -10.02 -11.20 -3.98
C ASN A 102 -9.80 -12.00 -2.67
N ALA A 103 -8.65 -12.63 -2.57
CA ALA A 103 -8.26 -13.45 -1.40
C ALA A 103 -7.13 -12.82 -0.58
N GLU A 104 -6.73 -11.55 -0.87
CA GLU A 104 -5.60 -10.87 -0.24
C GLU A 104 -5.69 -10.90 1.29
N GLU A 105 -6.82 -10.51 1.84
CA GLU A 105 -7.02 -10.42 3.29
C GLU A 105 -6.97 -11.79 3.98
N LYS A 106 -7.29 -12.87 3.25
CA LYS A 106 -7.23 -14.24 3.79
C LYS A 106 -5.80 -14.74 3.93
N VAL A 107 -4.94 -14.43 2.96
CA VAL A 107 -3.64 -15.10 2.82
C VAL A 107 -2.46 -14.21 3.18
N LYS A 108 -2.62 -12.89 3.23
CA LYS A 108 -1.53 -11.91 3.44
C LYS A 108 -0.75 -12.18 4.73
N ILE A 109 -1.41 -12.16 5.86
CA ILE A 109 -0.74 -12.37 7.17
C ILE A 109 -0.16 -13.79 7.31
N PRO A 110 -0.87 -14.87 6.93
CA PRO A 110 -0.29 -16.21 6.88
C PRO A 110 0.99 -16.32 6.02
N LEU A 111 1.00 -15.71 4.83
CA LEU A 111 2.18 -15.68 3.96
C LEU A 111 3.35 -14.92 4.60
N PHE A 112 3.09 -13.76 5.19
CA PHE A 112 4.11 -13.02 5.94
C PHE A 112 4.71 -13.89 7.05
N LYS A 113 3.90 -14.49 7.90
CA LYS A 113 4.37 -15.34 9.01
C LYS A 113 5.24 -16.50 8.50
N ALA A 114 4.82 -17.18 7.45
CA ALA A 114 5.57 -18.29 6.88
C ALA A 114 6.89 -17.84 6.25
N ALA A 115 6.92 -16.70 5.55
CA ALA A 115 8.13 -16.15 4.97
C ALA A 115 9.13 -15.70 6.05
N GLN A 116 8.67 -15.01 7.11
CA GLN A 116 9.51 -14.54 8.21
C GLN A 116 10.13 -15.69 9.03
N THR A 117 9.49 -16.85 9.07
CA THR A 117 9.99 -18.05 9.75
C THR A 117 10.75 -19.01 8.83
N ASN A 118 11.00 -18.63 7.56
CA ASN A 118 11.62 -19.46 6.54
C ASN A 118 10.89 -20.79 6.31
N ALA A 119 9.58 -20.84 6.51
CA ALA A 119 8.77 -22.04 6.31
C ALA A 119 8.49 -22.34 4.82
N LEU A 120 8.62 -21.35 3.95
CA LEU A 120 8.37 -21.49 2.51
C LEU A 120 9.58 -22.08 1.79
N LYS A 121 9.45 -23.31 1.27
CA LYS A 121 10.50 -24.00 0.51
C LYS A 121 10.09 -24.24 -0.96
N SER A 122 8.78 -24.21 -1.24
CA SER A 122 8.23 -24.53 -2.55
C SER A 122 6.92 -23.79 -2.80
N MET A 123 6.39 -23.92 -4.03
CA MET A 123 5.04 -23.50 -4.35
C MET A 123 3.99 -24.31 -3.58
N ASP A 124 4.27 -25.56 -3.23
CA ASP A 124 3.34 -26.40 -2.48
C ASP A 124 3.10 -25.89 -1.06
N ASP A 125 4.13 -25.36 -0.40
CA ASP A 125 3.98 -24.71 0.91
C ASP A 125 3.09 -23.47 0.81
N ILE A 126 3.27 -22.67 -0.23
CA ILE A 126 2.44 -21.50 -0.51
C ILE A 126 1.00 -21.92 -0.80
N ARG A 127 0.82 -22.96 -1.63
CA ARG A 127 -0.49 -23.55 -1.95
C ARG A 127 -1.22 -23.99 -0.67
N GLN A 128 -0.52 -24.68 0.22
CA GLN A 128 -1.12 -25.16 1.48
C GLN A 128 -1.63 -23.97 2.34
N ILE A 129 -0.87 -22.87 2.40
CA ILE A 129 -1.33 -21.65 3.10
C ILE A 129 -2.63 -21.12 2.51
N PHE A 130 -2.77 -21.09 1.19
CA PHE A 130 -4.02 -20.67 0.56
C PHE A 130 -5.19 -21.56 0.96
N ILE A 131 -4.99 -22.87 0.93
CA ILE A 131 -6.03 -23.85 1.30
C ILE A 131 -6.43 -23.71 2.77
N ASP A 132 -5.46 -23.64 3.67
CA ASP A 132 -5.69 -23.50 5.11
C ASP A 132 -6.43 -22.19 5.47
N ASN A 133 -6.38 -21.21 4.57
CA ASN A 133 -7.03 -19.91 4.74
C ASN A 133 -8.26 -19.72 3.80
N GLY A 134 -8.87 -20.81 3.35
CA GLY A 134 -10.19 -20.79 2.73
C GLY A 134 -10.20 -20.46 1.23
N VAL A 135 -9.11 -20.72 0.52
CA VAL A 135 -9.07 -20.82 -0.94
C VAL A 135 -9.08 -22.31 -1.31
N SER A 136 -10.01 -22.75 -2.15
CA SER A 136 -10.05 -24.17 -2.50
C SER A 136 -8.85 -24.60 -3.35
N ALA A 137 -8.47 -25.88 -3.27
CA ALA A 137 -7.42 -26.45 -4.10
C ALA A 137 -7.69 -26.22 -5.60
N GLU A 138 -8.95 -26.37 -6.02
CA GLU A 138 -9.39 -26.14 -7.40
C GLU A 138 -9.18 -24.67 -7.82
N GLN A 139 -9.51 -23.70 -6.95
CA GLN A 139 -9.27 -22.29 -7.22
C GLN A 139 -7.78 -21.97 -7.35
N PHE A 140 -6.95 -22.53 -6.47
CA PHE A 140 -5.52 -22.31 -6.51
C PHE A 140 -4.92 -22.95 -7.78
N ASP A 141 -5.13 -24.24 -7.99
CA ASP A 141 -4.50 -25.01 -9.07
C ASP A 141 -4.97 -24.54 -10.46
N GLY A 142 -6.25 -24.23 -10.58
CA GLY A 142 -6.82 -23.68 -11.82
C GLY A 142 -6.42 -22.24 -12.10
N GLY A 143 -6.16 -21.45 -11.04
CA GLY A 143 -5.88 -20.02 -11.13
C GLY A 143 -4.40 -19.66 -11.28
N ILE A 144 -3.50 -20.38 -10.61
CA ILE A 144 -2.09 -19.97 -10.41
C ILE A 144 -1.31 -19.74 -11.73
N ASN A 145 -1.64 -20.46 -12.77
CA ASN A 145 -1.03 -20.34 -14.10
C ASN A 145 -1.98 -19.76 -15.16
N SER A 146 -3.11 -19.18 -14.73
CA SER A 146 -4.09 -18.59 -15.64
C SER A 146 -3.52 -17.36 -16.37
N PHE A 147 -4.15 -17.01 -17.50
CA PHE A 147 -3.80 -15.80 -18.26
C PHE A 147 -3.91 -14.53 -17.42
N ALA A 148 -4.95 -14.44 -16.59
CA ALA A 148 -5.17 -13.30 -15.70
C ALA A 148 -4.01 -13.15 -14.69
N VAL A 149 -3.61 -14.24 -14.04
CA VAL A 149 -2.48 -14.24 -13.09
C VAL A 149 -1.16 -13.91 -13.79
N ASN A 150 -0.90 -14.47 -14.95
CA ASN A 150 0.29 -14.13 -15.75
C ASN A 150 0.34 -12.64 -16.10
N GLY A 151 -0.80 -12.06 -16.47
CA GLY A 151 -0.91 -10.62 -16.72
C GLY A 151 -0.62 -9.78 -15.48
N LEU A 152 -1.10 -10.18 -14.30
CA LEU A 152 -0.83 -9.50 -13.04
C LEU A 152 0.63 -9.63 -12.60
N VAL A 153 1.26 -10.80 -12.77
CA VAL A 153 2.70 -10.97 -12.53
C VAL A 153 3.51 -10.00 -13.39
N THR A 154 3.24 -9.99 -14.70
CA THR A 154 3.90 -9.08 -15.63
C THR A 154 3.68 -7.60 -15.24
N LYS A 155 2.47 -7.26 -14.82
CA LYS A 155 2.14 -5.91 -14.35
C LYS A 155 2.97 -5.53 -13.12
N GLN A 156 3.05 -6.38 -12.10
CA GLN A 156 3.88 -6.15 -10.90
C GLN A 156 5.34 -5.89 -11.28
N GLN A 157 5.93 -6.77 -12.09
CA GLN A 157 7.31 -6.66 -12.55
C GLN A 157 7.57 -5.37 -13.36
N ASN A 158 6.64 -5.00 -14.23
CA ASN A 158 6.75 -3.77 -15.02
C ASN A 158 6.65 -2.52 -14.15
N LEU A 159 5.80 -2.53 -13.12
CA LEU A 159 5.69 -1.42 -12.17
C LEU A 159 6.96 -1.29 -11.31
N VAL A 160 7.52 -2.39 -10.83
CA VAL A 160 8.82 -2.40 -10.12
C VAL A 160 9.92 -1.76 -10.97
N LYS A 161 10.00 -2.12 -12.25
CA LYS A 161 10.96 -1.52 -13.20
C LYS A 161 10.66 -0.05 -13.47
N LYS A 162 9.38 0.28 -13.72
CA LYS A 162 8.93 1.65 -14.01
C LYS A 162 9.31 2.61 -12.88
N TYR A 163 9.06 2.23 -11.64
CA TYR A 163 9.37 3.05 -10.46
C TYR A 163 10.79 2.87 -9.93
N GLN A 164 11.59 2.00 -10.56
CA GLN A 164 12.97 1.68 -10.15
C GLN A 164 13.04 1.27 -8.67
N VAL A 165 12.07 0.49 -8.20
CA VAL A 165 11.99 0.05 -6.80
C VAL A 165 13.21 -0.78 -6.44
N ARG A 166 13.94 -0.37 -5.39
CA ARG A 166 15.18 -1.03 -4.92
C ARG A 166 15.10 -1.51 -3.47
N GLY A 167 14.08 -1.09 -2.75
CA GLY A 167 13.83 -1.45 -1.36
C GLY A 167 12.34 -1.42 -1.06
N VAL A 168 11.94 -2.07 0.01
CA VAL A 168 10.55 -2.16 0.46
C VAL A 168 10.49 -2.09 2.00
N PRO A 169 9.39 -1.58 2.61
CA PRO A 169 8.18 -1.07 1.94
C PRO A 169 8.46 0.24 1.20
N ASP A 170 7.76 0.49 0.08
CA ASP A 170 7.94 1.69 -0.72
C ASP A 170 6.59 2.17 -1.28
N PHE A 171 6.24 3.42 -1.01
CA PHE A 171 4.91 3.96 -1.33
C PHE A 171 5.00 5.07 -2.37
N TYR A 172 4.14 4.96 -3.38
CA TYR A 172 4.01 5.93 -4.45
C TYR A 172 2.60 6.50 -4.51
N VAL A 173 2.48 7.80 -4.65
CA VAL A 173 1.22 8.53 -4.70
C VAL A 173 1.07 9.21 -6.05
N ASN A 174 -0.11 9.06 -6.64
CA ASN A 174 -0.45 9.64 -7.96
C ASN A 174 0.59 9.36 -9.05
N GLY A 175 1.30 8.22 -8.96
CA GLY A 175 2.29 7.82 -9.95
C GLY A 175 3.57 8.66 -9.99
N LYS A 176 3.64 9.76 -9.22
CA LYS A 176 4.70 10.78 -9.34
C LYS A 176 5.49 10.99 -8.05
N TYR A 177 4.87 10.81 -6.89
CA TYR A 177 5.46 11.12 -5.60
C TYR A 177 5.79 9.84 -4.85
N ARG A 178 7.02 9.70 -4.37
CA ARG A 178 7.46 8.62 -3.48
C ARG A 178 7.56 9.16 -2.06
N VAL A 179 6.98 8.47 -1.10
CA VAL A 179 7.13 8.82 0.32
C VAL A 179 8.59 8.60 0.73
N ASN A 180 9.20 9.60 1.36
CA ASN A 180 10.54 9.50 1.89
C ASN A 180 10.50 9.16 3.38
N MET A 181 10.51 7.88 3.67
CA MET A 181 10.39 7.35 5.03
C MET A 181 11.48 7.87 5.98
N GLU A 182 12.70 8.13 5.46
CA GLU A 182 13.83 8.61 6.26
C GLU A 182 13.65 10.05 6.75
N GLY A 183 12.79 10.83 6.09
CA GLY A 183 12.48 12.21 6.46
C GLY A 183 11.32 12.37 7.43
N LEU A 184 10.68 11.26 7.85
CA LEU A 184 9.56 11.27 8.77
C LEU A 184 10.02 11.10 10.23
N ALA A 185 9.09 11.27 11.19
CA ALA A 185 9.37 11.13 12.61
C ALA A 185 10.02 9.78 12.95
N HIS A 186 10.86 9.75 13.98
CA HIS A 186 11.58 8.55 14.38
C HIS A 186 10.93 7.79 15.53
N ASP A 187 9.98 8.40 16.24
CA ASP A 187 9.18 7.69 17.24
C ASP A 187 7.93 7.08 16.61
N GLU A 188 7.57 5.90 17.06
CA GLU A 188 6.58 5.03 16.43
C GLU A 188 5.22 5.71 16.20
N ASN A 189 4.69 6.37 17.21
CA ASN A 189 3.34 6.94 17.12
C ASN A 189 3.28 8.13 16.14
N HIS A 190 4.24 9.05 16.22
CA HIS A 190 4.30 10.18 15.30
C HIS A 190 4.65 9.71 13.88
N PHE A 191 5.51 8.68 13.74
CA PHE A 191 5.85 8.10 12.45
C PHE A 191 4.63 7.57 11.70
N ILE A 192 3.78 6.80 12.39
CA ILE A 192 2.57 6.23 11.77
C ILE A 192 1.63 7.33 11.28
N ASP A 193 1.35 8.30 12.15
CA ASP A 193 0.45 9.40 11.82
C ASP A 193 1.01 10.27 10.70
N GLU A 194 2.29 10.63 10.76
CA GLU A 194 2.96 11.44 9.75
C GLU A 194 3.02 10.73 8.40
N TYR A 195 3.22 9.39 8.41
CA TYR A 195 3.19 8.59 7.19
C TYR A 195 1.83 8.69 6.48
N VAL A 196 0.75 8.48 7.22
CA VAL A 196 -0.62 8.57 6.70
C VAL A 196 -0.94 9.99 6.21
N GLN A 197 -0.56 11.02 6.98
CA GLN A 197 -0.79 12.42 6.59
C GLN A 197 0.03 12.81 5.35
N THR A 198 1.26 12.32 5.23
CA THR A 198 2.10 12.53 4.05
C THR A 198 1.42 11.97 2.80
N VAL A 199 0.94 10.73 2.85
CA VAL A 199 0.21 10.12 1.71
C VAL A 199 -1.02 10.95 1.35
N LYS A 200 -1.81 11.38 2.34
CA LYS A 200 -2.99 12.24 2.12
C LYS A 200 -2.63 13.58 1.49
N GLY A 201 -1.58 14.23 1.98
CA GLY A 201 -1.11 15.51 1.44
C GLY A 201 -0.61 15.38 -0.01
N LEU A 202 0.06 14.27 -0.35
CA LEU A 202 0.56 14.00 -1.69
C LEU A 202 -0.57 13.72 -2.70
N LEU A 203 -1.71 13.19 -2.27
CA LEU A 203 -2.88 13.01 -3.13
C LEU A 203 -3.47 14.35 -3.60
N GLN A 204 -3.24 15.42 -2.85
CA GLN A 204 -3.74 16.76 -3.17
C GLN A 204 -2.77 17.59 -4.05
N LYS A 205 -1.50 17.14 -4.18
CA LYS A 205 -0.49 17.75 -5.05
C LYS A 205 -0.69 17.37 -6.53
#